data_f08d1e8965a87a065f0edf852ef2df67
#
_entry.id   f08d1e8965a87a065f0edf852ef2df67
#
_cell.length_a   1.000
_cell.length_b   1.000
_cell.length_c   1.000
_cell.angle_alpha   90.00
_cell.angle_beta   90.00
_cell.angle_gamma   90.00
#
_symmetry.space_group_name_H-M   'P 1'
#
loop_
_entity.id
_entity.type
_entity.pdbx_description
1 polymer ?
#
loop_
_entity_poly.entity_id
_entity_poly.type
_entity_poly.pdbx_seq_one_letter_code
_entity_poly.pdbx_strand_id
1 'polypeptide(L)'
;MHIHELTTPAALVDTTRMMRNIQTMQQRMNHLGVAFRPHVKTTKCIAIAQAQLAAGAKGITVSTLKEAEQFFAAGINDILYAVGMVAPKLNQAAALIQRGCDLKIIADSVE
;
A
#
# COMPACT_ATOMS: atom_id res chain seq x y z
N MET A 1 9.90 -26.51 2.30
CA MET A 1 8.44 -26.67 2.37
C MET A 1 7.93 -27.00 0.99
N HIS A 2 7.29 -28.15 0.82
CA HIS A 2 6.67 -28.55 -0.43
C HIS A 2 5.17 -28.21 -0.41
N ILE A 3 4.59 -27.99 -1.59
CA ILE A 3 3.16 -27.62 -1.72
C ILE A 3 2.24 -28.66 -1.06
N HIS A 4 2.66 -29.93 -1.04
CA HIS A 4 1.90 -31.01 -0.41
C HIS A 4 1.91 -31.00 1.12
N GLU A 5 2.75 -30.18 1.74
CA GLU A 5 2.86 -30.04 3.20
C GLU A 5 2.00 -28.91 3.76
N LEU A 6 1.33 -28.16 2.86
CA LEU A 6 0.50 -27.02 3.25
C LEU A 6 -0.86 -27.46 3.78
N THR A 7 -1.23 -26.87 4.90
CA THR A 7 -2.62 -26.99 5.40
C THR A 7 -3.56 -26.19 4.51
N THR A 8 -4.60 -26.82 4.02
CA THR A 8 -5.60 -26.17 3.16
C THR A 8 -6.81 -25.67 3.96
N PRO A 9 -7.46 -24.56 3.52
CA PRO A 9 -7.14 -23.76 2.35
C PRO A 9 -5.89 -22.89 2.55
N ALA A 10 -5.09 -22.68 1.49
CA ALA A 10 -3.90 -21.86 1.51
C ALA A 10 -3.83 -20.98 0.24
N ALA A 11 -3.45 -19.70 0.42
CA ALA A 11 -3.14 -18.83 -0.70
C ALA A 11 -1.64 -18.92 -1.04
N LEU A 12 -1.33 -19.13 -2.31
CA LEU A 12 0.04 -19.23 -2.81
C LEU A 12 0.37 -18.06 -3.70
N VAL A 13 1.59 -17.57 -3.60
CA VAL A 13 2.13 -16.51 -4.46
C VAL A 13 3.29 -17.08 -5.29
N ASP A 14 3.15 -17.03 -6.61
CA ASP A 14 4.27 -17.25 -7.53
C ASP A 14 5.17 -16.01 -7.49
N THR A 15 6.27 -16.09 -6.76
CA THR A 15 7.18 -14.96 -6.53
C THR A 15 7.85 -14.49 -7.83
N THR A 16 8.16 -15.38 -8.76
CA THR A 16 8.76 -15.03 -10.06
C THR A 16 7.78 -14.19 -10.88
N ARG A 17 6.54 -14.62 -10.96
CA ARG A 17 5.47 -13.90 -11.66
C ARG A 17 5.17 -12.58 -10.98
N MET A 18 5.09 -12.57 -9.66
CA MET A 18 4.87 -11.36 -8.85
C MET A 18 5.95 -10.32 -9.13
N MET A 19 7.23 -10.68 -9.04
CA MET A 19 8.34 -9.76 -9.27
C MET A 19 8.36 -9.22 -10.70
N ARG A 20 8.10 -10.06 -11.69
CA ARG A 20 7.96 -9.60 -13.07
C ARG A 20 6.85 -8.57 -13.24
N ASN A 21 5.69 -8.79 -12.62
CA ASN A 21 4.55 -7.87 -12.69
C ASN A 21 4.86 -6.53 -12.00
N ILE A 22 5.51 -6.56 -10.83
CA ILE A 22 5.96 -5.37 -10.10
C ILE A 22 6.91 -4.55 -10.98
N GLN A 23 7.94 -5.18 -11.54
CA GLN A 23 8.93 -4.52 -12.39
C GLN A 23 8.31 -3.92 -13.65
N THR A 24 7.44 -4.68 -14.33
CA THR A 24 6.77 -4.22 -15.57
C THR A 24 5.93 -2.97 -15.29
N MET A 25 5.14 -2.97 -14.20
CA MET A 25 4.32 -1.81 -13.84
C MET A 25 5.19 -0.61 -13.46
N GLN A 26 6.23 -0.82 -12.66
CA GLN A 26 7.11 0.27 -12.24
C GLN A 26 7.85 0.90 -13.44
N GLN A 27 8.35 0.09 -14.36
CA GLN A 27 9.00 0.56 -15.58
C GLN A 27 8.03 1.41 -16.43
N ARG A 28 6.77 0.98 -16.54
CA ARG A 28 5.74 1.76 -17.24
C ARG A 28 5.52 3.12 -16.59
N MET A 29 5.41 3.17 -15.25
CA MET A 29 5.24 4.43 -14.52
C MET A 29 6.46 5.35 -14.66
N ASN A 30 7.65 4.79 -14.62
CA ASN A 30 8.89 5.54 -14.85
C ASN A 30 8.92 6.14 -16.27
N HIS A 31 8.53 5.36 -17.28
CA HIS A 31 8.46 5.84 -18.67
C HIS A 31 7.44 6.98 -18.84
N LEU A 32 6.34 6.93 -18.11
CA LEU A 32 5.33 8.00 -18.09
C LEU A 32 5.74 9.20 -17.24
N GLY A 33 6.83 9.15 -16.50
CA GLY A 33 7.29 10.23 -15.63
C GLY A 33 6.37 10.51 -14.43
N VAL A 34 5.61 9.52 -13.97
CA VAL A 34 4.65 9.68 -12.86
C VAL A 34 5.08 8.97 -11.59
N ALA A 35 4.78 9.58 -10.43
CA ALA A 35 5.00 8.95 -9.14
C ALA A 35 3.93 7.87 -8.90
N PHE A 36 4.38 6.63 -8.66
CA PHE A 36 3.49 5.49 -8.49
C PHE A 36 3.27 5.15 -7.02
N ARG A 37 2.01 4.98 -6.64
CA ARG A 37 1.57 4.49 -5.33
C ARG A 37 0.60 3.32 -5.53
N PRO A 38 1.11 2.07 -5.62
CA PRO A 38 0.25 0.89 -5.83
C PRO A 38 -0.78 0.75 -4.71
N HIS A 39 -1.98 0.30 -5.07
CA HIS A 39 -3.04 0.05 -4.10
C HIS A 39 -2.86 -1.32 -3.45
N VAL A 40 -2.68 -1.35 -2.12
CA VAL A 40 -2.37 -2.58 -1.37
C VAL A 40 -3.59 -3.29 -0.77
N LYS A 41 -4.81 -2.78 -1.00
CA LYS A 41 -6.06 -3.37 -0.47
C LYS A 41 -6.28 -4.82 -0.90
N THR A 42 -5.80 -5.22 -2.07
CA THR A 42 -6.00 -6.55 -2.63
C THR A 42 -5.02 -7.57 -2.05
N THR A 43 -3.78 -7.19 -1.84
CA THR A 43 -2.74 -8.08 -1.32
C THR A 43 -2.68 -8.08 0.21
N LYS A 44 -2.87 -6.92 0.84
CA LYS A 44 -2.76 -6.71 2.30
C LYS A 44 -1.52 -7.38 2.89
N CYS A 45 -0.41 -7.38 2.16
CA CYS A 45 0.83 -8.06 2.50
C CYS A 45 1.99 -7.06 2.54
N ILE A 46 2.60 -6.92 3.70
CA ILE A 46 3.72 -5.99 3.93
C ILE A 46 4.90 -6.34 3.03
N ALA A 47 5.27 -7.62 2.89
CA ALA A 47 6.39 -8.05 2.07
C ALA A 47 6.20 -7.70 0.58
N ILE A 48 4.98 -7.80 0.06
CA ILE A 48 4.66 -7.39 -1.32
C ILE A 48 4.78 -5.87 -1.48
N ALA A 49 4.23 -5.10 -0.54
CA ALA A 49 4.35 -3.65 -0.56
C ALA A 49 5.82 -3.19 -0.49
N GLN A 50 6.63 -3.83 0.34
CA GLN A 50 8.08 -3.57 0.42
C GLN A 50 8.79 -3.89 -0.90
N ALA A 51 8.43 -4.99 -1.58
CA ALA A 51 8.97 -5.31 -2.90
C ALA A 51 8.59 -4.26 -3.96
N GLN A 52 7.36 -3.72 -3.90
CA GLN A 52 6.92 -2.62 -4.77
C GLN A 52 7.71 -1.33 -4.52
N LEU A 53 7.96 -0.98 -3.25
CA LEU A 53 8.78 0.17 -2.88
C LEU A 53 10.24 -0.02 -3.32
N ALA A 54 10.82 -1.21 -3.12
CA ALA A 54 12.16 -1.54 -3.57
C ALA A 54 12.32 -1.46 -5.09
N ALA A 55 11.25 -1.72 -5.85
CA ALA A 55 11.22 -1.57 -7.31
C ALA A 55 11.12 -0.11 -7.76
N GLY A 56 10.83 0.84 -6.86
CA GLY A 56 10.79 2.28 -7.17
C GLY A 56 9.43 2.96 -6.94
N ALA A 57 8.44 2.29 -6.37
CA ALA A 57 7.19 2.94 -5.99
C ALA A 57 7.45 4.05 -4.96
N LYS A 58 6.74 5.18 -5.09
CA LYS A 58 6.91 6.35 -4.22
C LYS A 58 6.36 6.12 -2.81
N GLY A 59 5.30 5.36 -2.71
CA GLY A 59 4.58 5.04 -1.49
C GLY A 59 3.52 4.02 -1.80
N ILE A 60 2.48 3.94 -0.99
CA ILE A 60 1.35 3.03 -1.18
C ILE A 60 0.01 3.75 -1.13
N THR A 61 -1.01 3.11 -1.67
CA THR A 61 -2.41 3.54 -1.55
C THR A 61 -3.20 2.52 -0.73
N VAL A 62 -4.00 3.01 0.20
CA VAL A 62 -4.83 2.20 1.10
C VAL A 62 -6.31 2.60 1.01
N SER A 63 -7.21 1.71 1.42
CA SER A 63 -8.66 1.95 1.46
C SER A 63 -9.22 2.07 2.86
N THR A 64 -8.43 1.82 3.91
CA THR A 64 -8.83 2.01 5.31
C THR A 64 -7.70 2.65 6.11
N LEU A 65 -8.04 3.40 7.15
CA LEU A 65 -7.05 3.93 8.10
C LEU A 65 -6.40 2.80 8.92
N LYS A 66 -7.10 1.66 9.10
CA LYS A 66 -6.51 0.47 9.72
C LYS A 66 -5.36 -0.11 8.87
N GLU A 67 -5.53 -0.18 7.56
CA GLU A 67 -4.43 -0.53 6.65
C GLU A 67 -3.28 0.47 6.78
N ALA A 68 -3.58 1.78 6.77
CA ALA A 68 -2.57 2.81 6.95
C ALA A 68 -1.76 2.62 8.24
N GLU A 69 -2.41 2.36 9.37
CA GLU A 69 -1.75 2.08 10.66
C GLU A 69 -0.80 0.88 10.58
N GLN A 70 -1.25 -0.22 9.99
CA GLN A 70 -0.46 -1.46 9.91
C GLN A 70 0.76 -1.30 9.00
N PHE A 71 0.60 -0.67 7.84
CA PHE A 71 1.71 -0.40 6.92
C PHE A 71 2.68 0.63 7.49
N PHE A 72 2.17 1.68 8.17
CA PHE A 72 3.02 2.65 8.87
C PHE A 72 3.83 1.99 9.99
N ALA A 73 3.23 1.13 10.78
CA ALA A 73 3.93 0.36 11.82
C ALA A 73 5.03 -0.55 11.24
N ALA A 74 4.91 -0.97 9.98
CA ALA A 74 5.91 -1.73 9.26
C ALA A 74 6.98 -0.86 8.57
N GLY A 75 6.99 0.46 8.82
CA GLY A 75 7.98 1.40 8.31
C GLY A 75 7.66 2.02 6.95
N ILE A 76 6.45 1.83 6.42
CA ILE A 76 6.02 2.46 5.17
C ILE A 76 5.36 3.80 5.50
N ASN A 77 6.01 4.89 5.14
CA ASN A 77 5.63 6.23 5.58
C ASN A 77 4.75 7.01 4.59
N ASP A 78 5.03 6.93 3.29
CA ASP A 78 4.28 7.65 2.25
C ASP A 78 3.01 6.87 1.91
N ILE A 79 1.86 7.30 2.45
CA ILE A 79 0.59 6.60 2.34
C ILE A 79 -0.50 7.54 1.82
N LEU A 80 -1.22 7.12 0.77
CA LEU A 80 -2.42 7.77 0.29
C LEU A 80 -3.66 6.99 0.75
N TYR A 81 -4.50 7.61 1.56
CA TYR A 81 -5.84 7.09 1.88
C TYR A 81 -6.81 7.53 0.78
N ALA A 82 -7.12 6.60 -0.14
CA ALA A 82 -7.88 6.89 -1.35
C ALA A 82 -9.39 6.62 -1.22
N VAL A 83 -9.97 7.03 -0.11
CA VAL A 83 -11.43 7.06 0.12
C VAL A 83 -11.76 8.46 0.62
N GLY A 84 -12.85 9.04 0.14
CA GLY A 84 -13.30 10.37 0.60
C GLY A 84 -13.31 10.47 2.12
N MET A 85 -12.64 11.50 2.64
CA MET A 85 -12.55 11.70 4.08
C MET A 85 -13.89 12.13 4.65
N VAL A 86 -14.24 11.55 5.78
CA VAL A 86 -15.45 11.91 6.54
C VAL A 86 -15.06 12.37 7.95
N ALA A 87 -15.82 13.31 8.50
CA ALA A 87 -15.51 13.95 9.79
C ALA A 87 -15.19 12.97 10.93
N PRO A 88 -15.91 11.84 11.13
CA PRO A 88 -15.60 10.90 12.21
C PRO A 88 -14.21 10.24 12.11
N LYS A 89 -13.57 10.25 10.93
CA LYS A 89 -12.24 9.65 10.72
C LYS A 89 -11.09 10.65 10.83
N LEU A 90 -11.37 11.95 10.91
CA LEU A 90 -10.34 12.99 10.94
C LEU A 90 -9.39 12.82 12.14
N ASN A 91 -9.91 12.52 13.33
CA ASN A 91 -9.06 12.33 14.51
C ASN A 91 -8.09 11.15 14.34
N GLN A 92 -8.52 10.06 13.72
CA GLN A 92 -7.66 8.92 13.46
C GLN A 92 -6.58 9.26 12.42
N ALA A 93 -6.93 9.97 11.37
CA ALA A 93 -5.97 10.46 10.37
C ALA A 93 -4.95 11.42 11.00
N ALA A 94 -5.43 12.38 11.80
CA ALA A 94 -4.57 13.32 12.52
C ALA A 94 -3.60 12.61 13.47
N ALA A 95 -4.05 11.60 14.19
CA ALA A 95 -3.19 10.83 15.09
C ALA A 95 -2.05 10.10 14.32
N LEU A 96 -2.32 9.58 13.13
CA LEU A 96 -1.28 8.99 12.27
C LEU A 96 -0.25 10.04 11.82
N ILE A 97 -0.72 11.22 11.39
CA ILE A 97 0.14 12.33 10.97
C ILE A 97 1.01 12.81 12.13
N GLN A 98 0.45 12.95 13.32
CA GLN A 98 1.18 13.37 14.54
C GLN A 98 2.29 12.36 14.91
N ARG A 99 2.11 11.08 14.60
CA ARG A 99 3.11 10.03 14.78
C ARG A 99 4.21 10.04 13.69
N GLY A 100 4.11 10.95 12.72
CA GLY A 100 5.09 11.11 11.65
C GLY A 100 4.75 10.41 10.33
N CYS A 101 3.53 9.88 10.18
CA CYS A 101 3.07 9.32 8.91
C CYS A 101 2.85 10.45 7.88
N ASP A 102 3.46 10.34 6.71
CA ASP A 102 3.18 11.21 5.56
C ASP A 102 1.89 10.74 4.88
N LEU A 103 0.77 10.93 5.59
CA LEU A 103 -0.55 10.52 5.16
C LEU A 103 -1.19 11.58 4.28
N LYS A 104 -1.56 11.19 3.07
CA LYS A 104 -2.36 11.99 2.15
C LYS A 104 -3.81 11.51 2.20
N ILE A 105 -4.73 12.46 2.23
CA ILE A 105 -6.17 12.20 2.22
C ILE A 105 -6.80 12.87 1.01
N ILE A 106 -7.99 12.41 0.62
CA ILE A 106 -8.81 13.04 -0.42
C ILE A 106 -10.10 13.54 0.21
N ALA A 107 -10.57 14.69 -0.24
CA ALA A 107 -11.85 15.29 0.15
C ALA A 107 -12.55 15.78 -1.12
N ASP A 108 -13.86 15.82 -1.07
CA ASP A 108 -14.71 16.28 -2.18
C ASP A 108 -15.29 17.69 -1.95
N SER A 109 -15.05 18.25 -0.77
CA SER A 109 -15.43 19.62 -0.41
C SER A 109 -14.34 20.31 0.41
N VAL A 110 -14.45 21.65 0.52
CA VAL A 110 -13.56 22.51 1.34
C VAL A 110 -14.24 22.96 2.63
N GLU A 111 -15.45 22.48 2.91
CA GLU A 111 -16.23 22.80 4.11
C GLU A 111 -15.97 21.81 5.24
#